data_699c49d6cd252a76bc13a4e358d1147b
#
_entry.id   699c49d6cd252a76bc13a4e358d1147b
#
_cell.length_a   1.000
_cell.length_b   1.000
_cell.length_c   1.000
_cell.angle_alpha   90.00
_cell.angle_beta   90.00
_cell.angle_gamma   90.00
#
_symmetry.space_group_name_H-M   'P 1'
#
loop_
_entity.id
_entity.type
_entity.pdbx_description
1 polymer ?
#
loop_
_entity_poly.entity_id
_entity_poly.type
_entity_poly.pdbx_seq_one_letter_code
_entity_poly.pdbx_strand_id
1 'polypeptide(L)'
;AASAEEASTGSTSSLLYRAIWRWHFYAGLLSLPFLIMMATTGGIYLFKDELNRIMYGSYIYVEPASQAMLAADDLIVKANAALPGAVKSYVPPSAPDRAAQVRIKTEAGDKMMVYVNPYDGKVIGQLPDGKFANSPFMFLMRKIHNLEYFGWFTNRLIEVVGGWAMILVVTGIYLWWPRQQAGGVVSIRGTAKRRVFWRDLH
;
A
#
# COMPACT_ATOMS: atom_id res chain seq x y z
N ALA A 1 5.33 -36.28 -44.93
CA ALA A 1 5.54 -36.28 -43.47
C ALA A 1 5.67 -34.86 -42.94
N ALA A 2 6.48 -33.97 -43.54
CA ALA A 2 6.69 -32.60 -43.09
C ALA A 2 5.41 -31.73 -43.04
N SER A 3 4.53 -31.82 -44.04
CA SER A 3 3.26 -31.06 -44.13
C SER A 3 2.22 -31.40 -43.05
N ALA A 4 2.24 -32.64 -42.53
CA ALA A 4 1.33 -33.05 -41.45
C ALA A 4 1.81 -32.56 -40.07
N GLU A 5 3.13 -32.46 -39.90
CA GLU A 5 3.76 -31.97 -38.68
C GLU A 5 3.61 -30.45 -38.53
N GLU A 6 3.74 -29.67 -39.61
CA GLU A 6 3.46 -28.23 -39.61
C GLU A 6 2.01 -27.88 -39.33
N ALA A 7 1.05 -28.67 -39.89
CA ALA A 7 -0.38 -28.51 -39.61
C ALA A 7 -0.73 -28.81 -38.15
N SER A 8 -0.10 -29.79 -37.53
CA SER A 8 -0.28 -30.18 -36.13
C SER A 8 0.25 -29.09 -35.17
N THR A 9 1.44 -28.54 -35.44
CA THR A 9 2.05 -27.48 -34.60
C THR A 9 1.28 -26.16 -34.67
N GLY A 10 0.75 -25.78 -35.85
CA GLY A 10 -0.07 -24.57 -36.02
C GLY A 10 -1.42 -24.70 -35.28
N SER A 11 -2.04 -25.86 -35.23
CA SER A 11 -3.27 -26.13 -34.48
C SER A 11 -3.05 -26.02 -32.97
N THR A 12 -1.99 -26.66 -32.47
CA THR A 12 -1.65 -26.67 -31.03
C THR A 12 -1.33 -25.28 -30.50
N SER A 13 -0.57 -24.45 -31.25
CA SER A 13 -0.25 -23.10 -30.87
C SER A 13 -1.48 -22.19 -30.77
N SER A 14 -2.47 -22.37 -31.64
CA SER A 14 -3.74 -21.63 -31.62
C SER A 14 -4.64 -22.02 -30.45
N LEU A 15 -4.62 -23.27 -30.05
CA LEU A 15 -5.36 -23.78 -28.88
C LEU A 15 -4.76 -23.27 -27.58
N LEU A 16 -3.43 -23.29 -27.45
CA LEU A 16 -2.72 -22.80 -26.31
C LEU A 16 -2.96 -21.28 -26.12
N TYR A 17 -2.87 -20.49 -27.19
CA TYR A 17 -3.16 -19.07 -27.15
C TYR A 17 -4.57 -18.77 -26.65
N ARG A 18 -5.60 -19.50 -27.15
CA ARG A 18 -6.99 -19.34 -26.70
C ARG A 18 -7.19 -19.74 -25.24
N ALA A 19 -6.51 -20.80 -24.79
CA ALA A 19 -6.56 -21.23 -23.39
C ALA A 19 -5.94 -20.15 -22.47
N ILE A 20 -4.74 -19.67 -22.78
CA ILE A 20 -4.07 -18.60 -22.01
C ILE A 20 -4.92 -17.33 -22.01
N TRP A 21 -5.51 -16.94 -23.14
CA TRP A 21 -6.38 -15.78 -23.22
C TRP A 21 -7.59 -15.89 -22.28
N ARG A 22 -8.25 -17.05 -22.24
CA ARG A 22 -9.40 -17.29 -21.33
C ARG A 22 -8.97 -17.22 -19.87
N TRP A 23 -7.91 -17.91 -19.50
CA TRP A 23 -7.40 -17.91 -18.14
C TRP A 23 -6.96 -16.52 -17.70
N HIS A 24 -6.23 -15.80 -18.54
CA HIS A 24 -5.84 -14.42 -18.28
C HIS A 24 -7.05 -13.53 -18.05
N PHE A 25 -8.07 -13.62 -18.92
CA PHE A 25 -9.29 -12.83 -18.81
C PHE A 25 -10.04 -13.09 -17.49
N TYR A 26 -10.32 -14.36 -17.17
CA TYR A 26 -11.06 -14.70 -15.95
C TYR A 26 -10.25 -14.44 -14.69
N ALA A 27 -8.97 -14.76 -14.68
CA ALA A 27 -8.09 -14.44 -13.56
C ALA A 27 -7.95 -12.93 -13.36
N GLY A 28 -7.82 -12.17 -14.44
CA GLY A 28 -7.78 -10.71 -14.41
C GLY A 28 -9.08 -10.12 -13.87
N LEU A 29 -10.23 -10.58 -14.36
CA LEU A 29 -11.54 -10.10 -13.89
C LEU A 29 -11.76 -10.39 -12.40
N LEU A 30 -11.35 -11.57 -11.93
CA LEU A 30 -11.46 -11.93 -10.50
C LEU A 30 -10.48 -11.12 -9.63
N SER A 31 -9.27 -10.88 -10.12
CA SER A 31 -8.24 -10.14 -9.37
C SER A 31 -8.44 -8.63 -9.41
N LEU A 32 -9.14 -8.10 -10.42
CA LEU A 32 -9.27 -6.67 -10.69
C LEU A 32 -9.75 -5.84 -9.47
N PRO A 33 -10.83 -6.21 -8.75
CA PRO A 33 -11.28 -5.41 -7.60
C PRO A 33 -10.22 -5.34 -6.49
N PHE A 34 -9.48 -6.43 -6.26
CA PHE A 34 -8.40 -6.45 -5.28
C PHE A 34 -7.21 -5.60 -5.73
N LEU A 35 -6.83 -5.68 -7.00
CA LEU A 35 -5.74 -4.88 -7.57
C LEU A 35 -6.06 -3.38 -7.51
N ILE A 36 -7.29 -2.98 -7.83
CA ILE A 36 -7.73 -1.58 -7.71
C ILE A 36 -7.64 -1.12 -6.24
N MET A 37 -8.15 -1.92 -5.31
CA MET A 37 -8.09 -1.61 -3.89
C MET A 37 -6.64 -1.48 -3.41
N MET A 38 -5.78 -2.42 -3.77
CA MET A 38 -4.36 -2.41 -3.39
C MET A 38 -3.61 -1.22 -4.02
N ALA A 39 -3.86 -0.92 -5.31
CA ALA A 39 -3.26 0.21 -5.98
C ALA A 39 -3.70 1.55 -5.37
N THR A 40 -5.00 1.70 -5.05
CA THR A 40 -5.54 2.91 -4.42
C THR A 40 -4.96 3.11 -3.02
N THR A 41 -5.01 2.08 -2.17
CA THR A 41 -4.50 2.19 -0.79
C THR A 41 -2.98 2.33 -0.75
N GLY A 42 -2.25 1.66 -1.64
CA GLY A 42 -0.81 1.84 -1.81
C GLY A 42 -0.45 3.23 -2.33
N GLY A 43 -1.22 3.77 -3.28
CA GLY A 43 -1.08 5.13 -3.79
C GLY A 43 -1.29 6.17 -2.68
N ILE A 44 -2.32 6.01 -1.85
CA ILE A 44 -2.55 6.87 -0.67
C ILE A 44 -1.34 6.83 0.28
N TYR A 45 -0.73 5.66 0.46
CA TYR A 45 0.43 5.51 1.34
C TYR A 45 1.68 6.24 0.85
N LEU A 46 1.81 6.50 -0.45
CA LEU A 46 2.90 7.32 -1.00
C LEU A 46 2.84 8.77 -0.48
N PHE A 47 1.65 9.28 -0.20
CA PHE A 47 1.40 10.63 0.31
C PHE A 47 1.18 10.66 1.83
N LYS A 48 1.70 9.67 2.56
CA LYS A 48 1.46 9.51 4.00
C LYS A 48 1.90 10.73 4.82
N ASP A 49 3.04 11.34 4.45
CA ASP A 49 3.60 12.46 5.22
C ASP A 49 2.78 13.74 5.01
N GLU A 50 2.34 13.99 3.78
CA GLU A 50 1.45 15.10 3.43
C GLU A 50 0.08 14.93 4.10
N LEU A 51 -0.49 13.74 4.04
CA LEU A 51 -1.77 13.44 4.66
C LEU A 51 -1.68 13.51 6.19
N ASN A 52 -0.63 12.99 6.80
CA ASN A 52 -0.39 13.13 8.23
C ASN A 52 -0.22 14.58 8.64
N ARG A 53 0.45 15.39 7.83
CA ARG A 53 0.60 16.84 8.07
C ARG A 53 -0.76 17.55 8.04
N ILE A 54 -1.62 17.23 7.08
CA ILE A 54 -2.95 17.86 6.96
C ILE A 54 -3.87 17.40 8.09
N MET A 55 -3.89 16.09 8.41
CA MET A 55 -4.85 15.53 9.36
C MET A 55 -4.40 15.62 10.82
N TYR A 56 -3.10 15.52 11.08
CA TYR A 56 -2.52 15.40 12.42
C TYR A 56 -1.40 16.42 12.67
N GLY A 57 -1.30 17.43 11.81
CA GLY A 57 -0.23 18.43 11.92
C GLY A 57 -0.18 19.12 13.28
N SER A 58 -1.33 19.40 13.88
CA SER A 58 -1.43 19.99 15.22
C SER A 58 -0.85 19.12 16.35
N TYR A 59 -0.69 17.82 16.15
CA TYR A 59 -0.04 16.91 17.11
C TYR A 59 1.44 16.69 16.81
N ILE A 60 1.81 16.70 15.53
CA ILE A 60 3.13 16.30 15.06
C ILE A 60 4.10 17.50 15.03
N TYR A 61 3.61 18.69 14.68
CA TYR A 61 4.42 19.88 14.51
C TYR A 61 4.32 20.81 15.71
N VAL A 62 5.46 21.38 16.08
CA VAL A 62 5.60 22.37 17.12
C VAL A 62 6.35 23.60 16.58
N GLU A 63 6.17 24.76 17.18
CA GLU A 63 6.99 25.91 16.86
C GLU A 63 8.38 25.74 17.49
N PRO A 64 9.47 25.83 16.71
CA PRO A 64 10.81 25.80 17.25
C PRO A 64 11.03 26.95 18.24
N ALA A 65 11.58 26.64 19.41
CA ALA A 65 11.94 27.65 20.39
C ALA A 65 13.46 27.85 20.45
N SER A 66 13.88 29.02 20.93
CA SER A 66 15.31 29.35 21.08
C SER A 66 15.99 28.58 22.23
N GLN A 67 15.22 28.01 23.12
CA GLN A 67 15.70 27.19 24.23
C GLN A 67 16.09 25.78 23.81
N ALA A 68 16.99 25.16 24.55
CA ALA A 68 17.33 23.75 24.34
C ALA A 68 16.12 22.85 24.61
N MET A 69 16.04 21.73 23.87
CA MET A 69 15.06 20.71 24.14
C MET A 69 15.30 20.08 25.52
N LEU A 70 14.21 19.72 26.19
CA LEU A 70 14.24 18.99 27.45
C LEU A 70 14.85 17.60 27.29
N ALA A 71 15.38 17.06 28.38
CA ALA A 71 15.89 15.70 28.39
C ALA A 71 14.77 14.67 28.11
N ALA A 72 15.13 13.54 27.51
CA ALA A 72 14.18 12.48 27.17
C ALA A 72 13.40 12.00 28.39
N ASP A 73 14.08 11.84 29.51
CA ASP A 73 13.46 11.36 30.77
C ASP A 73 12.37 12.32 31.27
N ASP A 74 12.59 13.65 31.18
CA ASP A 74 11.60 14.63 31.56
C ASP A 74 10.36 14.57 30.69
N LEU A 75 10.54 14.38 29.38
CA LEU A 75 9.45 14.26 28.40
C LEU A 75 8.65 12.97 28.64
N ILE A 76 9.34 11.88 28.96
CA ILE A 76 8.72 10.59 29.29
C ILE A 76 7.88 10.70 30.57
N VAL A 77 8.42 11.34 31.61
CA VAL A 77 7.71 11.55 32.88
C VAL A 77 6.44 12.38 32.64
N LYS A 78 6.53 13.49 31.88
CA LYS A 78 5.38 14.33 31.56
C LYS A 78 4.34 13.60 30.72
N ALA A 79 4.77 12.80 29.74
CA ALA A 79 3.87 11.97 28.95
C ALA A 79 3.13 10.93 29.81
N ASN A 80 3.86 10.26 30.71
CA ASN A 80 3.28 9.25 31.57
C ASN A 80 2.37 9.83 32.68
N ALA A 81 2.64 11.05 33.10
CA ALA A 81 1.74 11.79 33.99
C ALA A 81 0.39 12.13 33.33
N ALA A 82 0.41 12.46 32.02
CA ALA A 82 -0.80 12.74 31.27
C ALA A 82 -1.58 11.52 30.83
N LEU A 83 -0.89 10.38 30.62
CA LEU A 83 -1.49 9.09 30.30
C LEU A 83 -0.77 8.00 31.09
N PRO A 84 -1.26 7.62 32.27
CA PRO A 84 -0.63 6.59 33.09
C PRO A 84 -0.60 5.23 32.38
N GLY A 85 0.56 4.57 32.44
CA GLY A 85 0.73 3.25 31.84
C GLY A 85 2.19 2.82 31.70
N ALA A 86 2.40 1.68 31.05
CA ALA A 86 3.72 1.15 30.79
C ALA A 86 4.34 1.82 29.56
N VAL A 87 5.37 2.63 29.74
CA VAL A 87 6.15 3.23 28.65
C VAL A 87 6.85 2.12 27.86
N LYS A 88 6.67 2.08 26.55
CA LYS A 88 7.21 1.07 25.64
C LYS A 88 8.38 1.57 24.83
N SER A 89 8.32 2.81 24.37
CA SER A 89 9.41 3.43 23.64
C SER A 89 9.27 4.94 23.63
N TYR A 90 10.39 5.62 23.47
CA TYR A 90 10.51 7.03 23.20
C TYR A 90 11.08 7.23 21.79
N VAL A 91 10.50 8.14 21.05
CA VAL A 91 10.98 8.57 19.73
C VAL A 91 11.33 10.05 19.82
N PRO A 92 12.61 10.39 19.70
CA PRO A 92 13.05 11.77 19.76
C PRO A 92 12.50 12.58 18.56
N PRO A 93 12.41 13.92 18.67
CA PRO A 93 12.09 14.79 17.55
C PRO A 93 13.05 14.55 16.39
N SER A 94 12.55 14.33 15.19
CA SER A 94 13.37 14.14 13.98
C SER A 94 13.87 15.45 13.37
N ALA A 95 13.28 16.57 13.78
CA ALA A 95 13.63 17.92 13.39
C ALA A 95 13.19 18.93 14.49
N PRO A 96 13.72 20.16 14.50
CA PRO A 96 13.36 21.16 15.51
C PRO A 96 11.87 21.51 15.58
N ASP A 97 11.15 21.35 14.48
CA ASP A 97 9.71 21.60 14.35
C ASP A 97 8.84 20.37 14.66
N ARG A 98 9.39 19.33 15.30
CA ARG A 98 8.70 18.07 15.56
C ARG A 98 8.48 17.82 17.04
N ALA A 99 7.31 17.28 17.36
CA ALA A 99 7.00 16.78 18.69
C ALA A 99 7.80 15.52 19.02
N ALA A 100 8.19 15.36 20.26
CA ALA A 100 8.63 14.08 20.81
C ALA A 100 7.44 13.13 20.93
N GLN A 101 7.68 11.84 20.79
CA GLN A 101 6.61 10.84 20.85
C GLN A 101 6.93 9.79 21.90
N VAL A 102 5.98 9.53 22.80
CA VAL A 102 6.10 8.49 23.84
C VAL A 102 5.00 7.47 23.61
N ARG A 103 5.42 6.23 23.39
CA ARG A 103 4.49 5.12 23.24
C ARG A 103 4.18 4.52 24.59
N ILE A 104 2.90 4.52 24.97
CA ILE A 104 2.42 4.05 26.26
C ILE A 104 1.39 2.94 26.05
N LYS A 105 1.50 1.86 26.83
CA LYS A 105 0.45 0.86 26.95
C LYS A 105 -0.33 1.14 28.22
N THR A 106 -1.60 1.52 28.08
CA THR A 106 -2.49 1.77 29.22
C THR A 106 -2.77 0.50 30.03
N GLU A 107 -3.31 0.64 31.22
CA GLU A 107 -3.77 -0.50 32.04
C GLU A 107 -4.89 -1.30 31.35
N ALA A 108 -5.73 -0.64 30.56
CA ALA A 108 -6.75 -1.29 29.74
C ALA A 108 -6.16 -2.10 28.56
N GLY A 109 -4.83 -1.99 28.34
CA GLY A 109 -4.14 -2.72 27.27
C GLY A 109 -4.01 -1.97 25.96
N ASP A 110 -4.59 -0.79 25.86
CA ASP A 110 -4.54 0.06 24.65
C ASP A 110 -3.13 0.61 24.44
N LYS A 111 -2.72 0.65 23.17
CA LYS A 111 -1.46 1.25 22.76
C LYS A 111 -1.71 2.64 22.26
N MET A 112 -1.12 3.62 22.93
CA MET A 112 -1.28 5.04 22.61
C MET A 112 0.08 5.68 22.33
N MET A 113 0.08 6.65 21.44
CA MET A 113 1.20 7.54 21.18
C MET A 113 0.86 8.89 21.77
N VAL A 114 1.66 9.35 22.73
CA VAL A 114 1.57 10.67 23.37
C VAL A 114 2.57 11.59 22.69
N TYR A 115 2.09 12.73 22.20
CA TYR A 115 2.90 13.75 21.55
C TYR A 115 3.21 14.85 22.56
N VAL A 116 4.50 15.17 22.72
CA VAL A 116 4.99 16.13 23.71
C VAL A 116 5.83 17.19 23.02
N ASN A 117 5.59 18.44 23.32
CA ASN A 117 6.45 19.53 22.88
C ASN A 117 7.83 19.40 23.53
N PRO A 118 8.91 19.26 22.76
CA PRO A 118 10.24 19.01 23.31
C PRO A 118 10.83 20.21 24.07
N TYR A 119 10.30 21.40 23.88
CA TYR A 119 10.85 22.64 24.48
C TYR A 119 10.26 22.91 25.87
N ASP A 120 8.97 22.75 26.07
CA ASP A 120 8.27 23.03 27.32
C ASP A 120 7.71 21.77 28.02
N GLY A 121 7.72 20.64 27.33
CA GLY A 121 7.20 19.39 27.82
C GLY A 121 5.68 19.34 27.91
N LYS A 122 4.97 20.26 27.25
CA LYS A 122 3.50 20.25 27.18
C LYS A 122 3.03 19.07 26.33
N VAL A 123 2.09 18.30 26.87
CA VAL A 123 1.43 17.27 26.08
C VAL A 123 0.49 17.92 25.07
N ILE A 124 0.75 17.71 23.78
CA ILE A 124 0.02 18.29 22.67
C ILE A 124 -1.25 17.48 22.41
N GLY A 125 -1.14 16.13 22.49
CA GLY A 125 -2.26 15.24 22.30
C GLY A 125 -1.85 13.78 22.31
N GLN A 126 -2.84 12.92 22.08
CA GLN A 126 -2.71 11.48 22.15
C GLN A 126 -3.43 10.86 20.96
N LEU A 127 -2.79 9.88 20.33
CA LEU A 127 -3.41 9.11 19.21
C LEU A 127 -3.21 7.62 19.45
N PRO A 128 -4.15 6.77 18.99
CA PRO A 128 -3.93 5.34 18.99
C PRO A 128 -2.67 4.95 18.22
N ASP A 129 -1.83 4.10 18.82
CA ASP A 129 -0.59 3.64 18.18
C ASP A 129 -0.91 2.62 17.08
N GLY A 130 -0.80 3.05 15.83
CA GLY A 130 -0.99 2.23 14.64
C GLY A 130 0.18 1.31 14.31
N LYS A 131 1.10 1.03 15.24
CA LYS A 131 2.34 0.27 15.02
C LYS A 131 3.22 0.95 13.94
N PHE A 132 3.23 0.40 12.72
CA PHE A 132 4.07 0.88 11.62
C PHE A 132 3.47 2.07 10.84
N ALA A 133 2.22 2.41 11.10
CA ALA A 133 1.49 3.39 10.29
C ALA A 133 1.55 4.82 10.82
N ASN A 134 2.10 5.07 12.01
CA ASN A 134 2.29 6.37 12.66
C ASN A 134 1.02 7.23 12.86
N SER A 135 -0.12 6.87 12.26
CA SER A 135 -1.39 7.58 12.44
C SER A 135 -2.57 6.64 12.29
N PRO A 136 -3.73 6.97 12.90
CA PRO A 136 -4.95 6.17 12.79
C PRO A 136 -5.43 5.99 11.34
N PHE A 137 -5.32 7.03 10.52
CA PHE A 137 -5.72 6.97 9.12
C PHE A 137 -4.83 6.01 8.32
N MET A 138 -3.51 6.11 8.47
CA MET A 138 -2.58 5.18 7.80
C MET A 138 -2.74 3.75 8.29
N PHE A 139 -3.08 3.56 9.57
CA PHE A 139 -3.42 2.26 10.11
C PHE A 139 -4.68 1.66 9.45
N LEU A 140 -5.70 2.49 9.24
CA LEU A 140 -6.91 2.10 8.50
C LEU A 140 -6.56 1.70 7.06
N MET A 141 -5.77 2.52 6.35
CA MET A 141 -5.35 2.23 4.97
C MET A 141 -4.59 0.91 4.89
N ARG A 142 -3.68 0.65 5.83
CA ARG A 142 -2.96 -0.62 5.90
C ARG A 142 -3.89 -1.81 6.14
N LYS A 143 -4.86 -1.67 7.03
CA LYS A 143 -5.83 -2.73 7.30
C LYS A 143 -6.71 -3.04 6.09
N ILE A 144 -7.13 -2.01 5.34
CA ILE A 144 -7.88 -2.19 4.10
C ILE A 144 -6.98 -2.86 3.06
N HIS A 145 -5.75 -2.39 2.88
CA HIS A 145 -4.78 -2.94 1.93
C HIS A 145 -4.56 -4.45 2.13
N ASN A 146 -4.49 -4.88 3.38
CA ASN A 146 -4.27 -6.28 3.75
C ASN A 146 -5.55 -7.08 3.97
N LEU A 147 -6.73 -6.48 3.79
CA LEU A 147 -8.04 -7.10 4.13
C LEU A 147 -8.11 -7.63 5.57
N GLU A 148 -7.39 -7.03 6.51
CA GLU A 148 -7.33 -7.50 7.91
C GLU A 148 -8.70 -7.45 8.61
N TYR A 149 -9.64 -6.61 8.15
CA TYR A 149 -10.99 -6.51 8.73
C TYR A 149 -11.86 -7.74 8.48
N PHE A 150 -11.56 -8.50 7.44
CA PHE A 150 -12.36 -9.65 7.04
C PHE A 150 -11.82 -10.98 7.59
N GLY A 151 -10.80 -10.92 8.45
CA GLY A 151 -10.25 -12.07 9.14
C GLY A 151 -9.04 -12.71 8.44
N TRP A 152 -8.57 -13.82 9.03
CA TRP A 152 -7.35 -14.51 8.61
C TRP A 152 -7.41 -15.02 7.17
N PHE A 153 -8.55 -15.55 6.74
CA PHE A 153 -8.71 -16.12 5.40
C PHE A 153 -8.55 -15.07 4.30
N THR A 154 -9.16 -13.90 4.48
CA THR A 154 -9.10 -12.81 3.49
C THR A 154 -7.73 -12.16 3.41
N ASN A 155 -6.99 -12.14 4.51
CA ASN A 155 -5.60 -11.71 4.50
C ASN A 155 -4.73 -12.65 3.64
N ARG A 156 -4.97 -13.99 3.69
CA ARG A 156 -4.29 -14.94 2.80
C ARG A 156 -4.71 -14.79 1.34
N LEU A 157 -5.95 -14.39 1.09
CA LEU A 157 -6.43 -14.14 -0.27
C LEU A 157 -5.62 -13.05 -0.97
N ILE A 158 -5.20 -11.99 -0.27
CA ILE A 158 -4.33 -10.94 -0.81
C ILE A 158 -2.96 -11.50 -1.25
N GLU A 159 -2.39 -12.43 -0.51
CA GLU A 159 -1.14 -13.08 -0.89
C GLU A 159 -1.31 -13.87 -2.20
N VAL A 160 -2.44 -14.58 -2.35
CA VAL A 160 -2.79 -15.31 -3.58
C VAL A 160 -2.99 -14.34 -4.75
N VAL A 161 -3.71 -13.25 -4.55
CA VAL A 161 -3.92 -12.21 -5.59
C VAL A 161 -2.59 -11.59 -6.02
N GLY A 162 -1.68 -11.34 -5.09
CA GLY A 162 -0.33 -10.87 -5.41
C GLY A 162 0.46 -11.85 -6.28
N GLY A 163 0.39 -13.15 -5.97
CA GLY A 163 0.97 -14.21 -6.81
C GLY A 163 0.33 -14.28 -8.20
N TRP A 164 -1.00 -14.16 -8.27
CA TRP A 164 -1.73 -14.12 -9.54
C TRP A 164 -1.39 -12.89 -10.38
N ALA A 165 -1.14 -11.74 -9.77
CA ALA A 165 -0.72 -10.54 -10.48
C ALA A 165 0.57 -10.79 -11.29
N MET A 166 1.54 -11.53 -10.74
CA MET A 166 2.75 -11.90 -11.49
C MET A 166 2.42 -12.81 -12.69
N ILE A 167 1.54 -13.80 -12.52
CA ILE A 167 1.09 -14.67 -13.61
C ILE A 167 0.36 -13.85 -14.67
N LEU A 168 -0.48 -12.89 -14.27
CA LEU A 168 -1.18 -11.99 -15.18
C LEU A 168 -0.21 -11.13 -15.98
N VAL A 169 0.87 -10.61 -15.38
CA VAL A 169 1.92 -9.86 -16.10
C VAL A 169 2.57 -10.76 -17.15
N VAL A 170 3.01 -11.96 -16.78
CA VAL A 170 3.68 -12.89 -17.71
C VAL A 170 2.75 -13.31 -18.85
N THR A 171 1.52 -13.70 -18.54
CA THR A 171 0.53 -14.08 -19.55
C THR A 171 0.08 -12.90 -20.40
N GLY A 172 -0.01 -11.70 -19.81
CA GLY A 172 -0.29 -10.45 -20.52
C GLY A 172 0.78 -10.13 -21.55
N ILE A 173 2.07 -10.21 -21.19
CA ILE A 173 3.20 -10.03 -22.10
C ILE A 173 3.15 -11.08 -23.21
N TYR A 174 2.88 -12.35 -22.85
CA TYR A 174 2.73 -13.42 -23.84
C TYR A 174 1.60 -13.15 -24.85
N LEU A 175 0.45 -12.66 -24.40
CA LEU A 175 -0.69 -12.34 -25.25
C LEU A 175 -0.47 -11.08 -26.09
N TRP A 176 0.24 -10.12 -25.52
CA TRP A 176 0.57 -8.84 -26.17
C TRP A 176 1.69 -9.00 -27.22
N TRP A 177 2.60 -9.98 -27.06
CA TRP A 177 3.74 -10.16 -27.95
C TRP A 177 3.31 -10.34 -29.39
N PRO A 178 3.83 -9.53 -30.33
CA PRO A 178 3.43 -9.57 -31.74
C PRO A 178 3.87 -10.89 -32.38
N ARG A 179 2.90 -11.67 -32.80
CA ARG A 179 3.12 -12.89 -33.58
C ARG A 179 2.76 -12.63 -35.02
N GLN A 180 3.75 -12.63 -35.90
CA GLN A 180 3.58 -12.53 -37.36
C GLN A 180 2.99 -11.22 -37.89
N GLN A 181 3.12 -10.07 -37.19
CA GLN A 181 2.66 -8.79 -37.69
C GLN A 181 3.75 -7.70 -37.57
N ALA A 182 4.04 -7.06 -38.70
CA ALA A 182 4.92 -5.88 -38.74
C ALA A 182 4.14 -4.67 -38.20
N GLY A 183 4.25 -4.37 -36.92
CA GLY A 183 3.67 -3.18 -36.29
C GLY A 183 2.63 -3.49 -35.20
N GLY A 184 2.37 -2.53 -34.33
CA GLY A 184 1.39 -2.61 -33.26
C GLY A 184 1.91 -2.95 -31.87
N VAL A 185 3.25 -2.98 -31.66
CA VAL A 185 3.87 -3.21 -30.35
C VAL A 185 3.89 -1.91 -29.54
N VAL A 186 4.05 -0.78 -30.19
CA VAL A 186 4.15 0.56 -29.59
C VAL A 186 3.21 1.55 -30.29
N SER A 187 2.33 1.08 -31.18
CA SER A 187 1.39 1.92 -31.94
C SER A 187 -0.01 1.34 -31.90
N ILE A 188 -1.00 2.19 -31.61
CA ILE A 188 -2.42 1.83 -31.60
C ILE A 188 -2.91 1.80 -33.06
N ARG A 189 -3.42 0.66 -33.51
CA ARG A 189 -3.92 0.45 -34.85
C ARG A 189 -5.44 0.52 -34.91
N GLY A 190 -5.95 1.21 -35.91
CA GLY A 190 -7.38 1.29 -36.18
C GLY A 190 -8.11 2.35 -35.37
N THR A 191 -9.43 2.20 -35.28
CA THR A 191 -10.33 3.12 -34.58
C THR A 191 -11.02 2.40 -33.41
N ALA A 192 -11.57 3.15 -32.45
CA ALA A 192 -12.26 2.62 -31.25
C ALA A 192 -13.39 1.61 -31.55
N LYS A 193 -13.90 1.57 -32.79
CA LYS A 193 -14.90 0.60 -33.26
C LYS A 193 -14.32 -0.78 -33.58
N ARG A 194 -13.00 -0.93 -33.67
CA ARG A 194 -12.34 -2.21 -34.04
C ARG A 194 -11.71 -2.87 -32.79
N ARG A 195 -11.82 -4.21 -32.71
CA ARG A 195 -11.20 -5.01 -31.63
C ARG A 195 -9.68 -4.83 -31.52
N VAL A 196 -9.01 -4.55 -32.66
CA VAL A 196 -7.56 -4.33 -32.72
C VAL A 196 -7.15 -3.09 -31.90
N PHE A 197 -7.95 -2.01 -31.95
CA PHE A 197 -7.72 -0.81 -31.17
C PHE A 197 -7.68 -1.09 -29.67
N TRP A 198 -8.68 -1.79 -29.15
CA TRP A 198 -8.77 -2.13 -27.72
C TRP A 198 -7.70 -3.14 -27.28
N ARG A 199 -7.30 -4.02 -28.18
CA ARG A 199 -6.18 -4.95 -27.91
C ARG A 199 -4.85 -4.23 -27.83
N ASP A 200 -4.59 -3.24 -28.69
CA ASP A 200 -3.34 -2.50 -28.72
C ASP A 200 -3.29 -1.41 -27.62
N LEU A 201 -4.45 -1.00 -27.08
CA LEU A 201 -4.57 -0.07 -25.94
C LEU A 201 -4.40 -0.76 -24.58
N HIS A 202 -4.80 -2.03 -24.46
CA HIS A 202 -4.72 -2.82 -23.24
C HIS A 202 -3.27 -3.23 -22.94
#